data_7f2f4b860d97f40d9be34c7a264dd1a8
#
_entry.id   7f2f4b860d97f40d9be34c7a264dd1a8
#
_cell.length_a   1.000
_cell.length_b   1.000
_cell.length_c   1.000
_cell.angle_alpha   90.00
_cell.angle_beta   90.00
_cell.angle_gamma   90.00
#
_symmetry.space_group_name_H-M   'P 1'
#
loop_
_entity.id
_entity.type
_entity.pdbx_description
1 polymer ?
#
loop_
_entity_poly.entity_id
_entity_poly.type
_entity_poly.pdbx_seq_one_letter_code
_entity_poly.pdbx_strand_id
1 'polypeptide(L)'
;MNPMHPLSLFQFCPRCGSPRFVEHNAKSKHCEACGFTYYINPSAATVALIERPTRQPLPSHEGEVGSVEWLCVRRAKEPAKGTLDLPGGFSDLYETSEEGVIREVKEETGLDVVDVEFLFSIPNQYVYSGLTVHTMDMFYRCRVNSYEGARAADDAGELLWLRPEDIHPEDFGLISIRRGVTQLLKQRK
;
A
#
# COMPACT_ATOMS: atom_id res chain seq x y z
N MET A 1 22.38 6.20 17.63
CA MET A 1 22.92 6.63 16.31
C MET A 1 21.91 7.62 15.74
N ASN A 2 22.34 8.83 15.37
CA ASN A 2 21.44 9.71 14.61
C ASN A 2 21.08 9.02 13.30
N PRO A 3 19.80 8.95 12.95
CA PRO A 3 19.40 8.37 11.68
C PRO A 3 20.07 9.16 10.53
N MET A 4 20.61 8.45 9.56
CA MET A 4 21.22 9.07 8.38
C MET A 4 20.16 9.89 7.65
N HIS A 5 20.55 11.10 7.19
CA HIS A 5 19.62 11.99 6.48
C HIS A 5 18.99 11.27 5.27
N PRO A 6 17.67 11.34 5.05
CA PRO A 6 17.00 10.57 3.98
C PRO A 6 17.48 10.90 2.57
N LEU A 7 18.06 12.08 2.36
CA LEU A 7 18.67 12.50 1.11
C LEU A 7 20.21 12.37 1.09
N SER A 8 20.82 11.58 1.98
CA SER A 8 22.27 11.42 2.07
C SER A 8 22.90 10.89 0.79
N LEU A 9 22.18 10.06 0.03
CA LEU A 9 22.63 9.53 -1.26
C LEU A 9 22.67 10.59 -2.38
N PHE A 10 21.95 11.70 -2.23
CA PHE A 10 21.90 12.79 -3.20
C PHE A 10 23.07 13.75 -2.96
N GLN A 11 24.22 13.45 -3.54
CA GLN A 11 25.45 14.22 -3.34
C GLN A 11 25.52 15.50 -4.21
N PHE A 12 24.77 15.56 -5.30
CA PHE A 12 24.77 16.67 -6.25
C PHE A 12 23.38 17.30 -6.35
N CYS A 13 23.37 18.61 -6.57
CA CYS A 13 22.12 19.34 -6.81
C CYS A 13 21.45 18.87 -8.11
N PRO A 14 20.17 18.41 -8.06
CA PRO A 14 19.49 17.91 -9.26
C PRO A 14 19.18 19.00 -10.28
N ARG A 15 19.27 20.31 -9.89
CA ARG A 15 19.04 21.44 -10.80
C ARG A 15 20.29 21.89 -11.54
N CYS A 16 21.45 21.95 -10.86
CA CYS A 16 22.67 22.54 -11.44
C CYS A 16 23.91 21.66 -11.36
N GLY A 17 23.82 20.45 -10.81
CA GLY A 17 24.93 19.51 -10.68
C GLY A 17 25.99 19.88 -9.63
N SER A 18 25.81 20.99 -8.87
CA SER A 18 26.80 21.44 -7.88
C SER A 18 26.92 20.43 -6.73
N PRO A 19 28.16 20.10 -6.26
CA PRO A 19 28.37 19.28 -5.08
C PRO A 19 28.05 20.02 -3.77
N ARG A 20 27.81 21.36 -3.81
CA ARG A 20 27.39 22.15 -2.65
C ARG A 20 25.89 22.01 -2.41
N PHE A 21 25.44 20.77 -2.26
CA PHE A 21 24.05 20.41 -1.96
C PHE A 21 23.99 19.85 -0.54
N VAL A 22 23.83 20.76 0.43
CA VAL A 22 23.98 20.54 1.86
C VAL A 22 22.65 20.24 2.55
N GLU A 23 22.70 19.56 3.68
CA GLU A 23 21.53 19.34 4.53
C GLU A 23 21.01 20.68 5.05
N HIS A 24 19.69 20.90 4.92
CA HIS A 24 19.02 22.11 5.36
C HIS A 24 18.13 21.87 6.60
N ASN A 25 17.39 20.76 6.58
CA ASN A 25 16.63 20.27 7.74
C ASN A 25 16.43 18.76 7.59
N ALA A 26 15.73 18.11 8.54
CA ALA A 26 15.56 16.64 8.60
C ALA A 26 15.01 15.98 7.32
N LYS A 27 14.43 16.74 6.38
CA LYS A 27 13.82 16.22 5.14
C LYS A 27 14.18 17.03 3.88
N SER A 28 15.15 17.94 3.96
CA SER A 28 15.52 18.75 2.79
C SER A 28 17.02 19.01 2.70
N LYS A 29 17.48 19.18 1.45
CA LYS A 29 18.82 19.70 1.12
C LYS A 29 18.68 20.98 0.32
N HIS A 30 19.62 21.90 0.53
CA HIS A 30 19.70 23.19 -0.13
C HIS A 30 20.99 23.27 -0.96
N CYS A 31 20.90 23.84 -2.14
CA CYS A 31 22.06 24.11 -2.99
C CYS A 31 22.59 25.51 -2.78
N GLU A 32 23.80 25.64 -2.21
CA GLU A 32 24.45 26.93 -2.00
C GLU A 32 24.92 27.63 -3.30
N ALA A 33 24.93 26.87 -4.41
CA ALA A 33 25.36 27.43 -5.71
C ALA A 33 24.21 28.09 -6.48
N CYS A 34 23.00 27.51 -6.44
CA CYS A 34 21.86 28.01 -7.24
C CYS A 34 20.60 28.30 -6.44
N GLY A 35 20.63 28.16 -5.11
CA GLY A 35 19.49 28.42 -4.22
C GLY A 35 18.37 27.38 -4.26
N PHE A 36 18.50 26.28 -5.04
CA PHE A 36 17.49 25.24 -5.12
C PHE A 36 17.39 24.46 -3.82
N THR A 37 16.17 24.26 -3.31
CA THR A 37 15.90 23.41 -2.14
C THR A 37 15.00 22.25 -2.56
N TYR A 38 15.45 21.03 -2.24
CA TYR A 38 14.68 19.82 -2.47
C TYR A 38 14.18 19.24 -1.15
N TYR A 39 12.88 18.94 -1.10
CA TYR A 39 12.23 18.27 0.03
C TYR A 39 11.86 16.86 -0.36
N ILE A 40 12.24 15.87 0.48
CA ILE A 40 11.66 14.53 0.37
C ILE A 40 10.32 14.51 1.11
N ASN A 41 9.30 14.03 0.44
CA ASN A 41 7.97 13.82 1.01
C ASN A 41 7.61 12.34 0.85
N PRO A 42 6.75 11.78 1.72
CA PRO A 42 6.21 10.45 1.48
C PRO A 42 5.45 10.41 0.16
N SER A 43 5.67 9.35 -0.60
CA SER A 43 4.85 9.06 -1.78
C SER A 43 3.47 8.58 -1.34
N ALA A 44 2.43 8.96 -2.06
CA ALA A 44 1.11 8.42 -1.84
C ALA A 44 1.04 6.97 -2.36
N ALA A 45 0.44 6.09 -1.57
CA ALA A 45 0.14 4.71 -1.95
C ALA A 45 -1.25 4.34 -1.44
N THR A 46 -1.94 3.46 -2.13
CA THR A 46 -3.30 3.04 -1.82
C THR A 46 -3.37 1.55 -1.54
N VAL A 47 -4.30 1.15 -0.69
CA VAL A 47 -4.50 -0.25 -0.28
C VAL A 47 -6.00 -0.53 -0.22
N ALA A 48 -6.46 -1.57 -0.91
CA ALA A 48 -7.87 -1.93 -1.00
C ALA A 48 -8.22 -3.11 -0.09
N LEU A 49 -9.15 -2.90 0.83
CA LEU A 49 -9.90 -3.98 1.49
C LEU A 49 -11.13 -4.30 0.63
N ILE A 50 -11.14 -5.48 0.02
CA ILE A 50 -12.27 -6.00 -0.76
C ILE A 50 -12.83 -7.20 -0.03
N GLU A 51 -14.11 -7.13 0.34
CA GLU A 51 -14.81 -8.16 1.08
C GLU A 51 -15.88 -8.81 0.21
N ARG A 52 -16.02 -10.14 0.27
CA ARG A 52 -17.14 -10.86 -0.33
C ARG A 52 -17.82 -11.78 0.69
N PRO A 53 -19.12 -12.07 0.54
CA PRO A 53 -19.75 -13.12 1.33
C PRO A 53 -19.08 -14.48 1.11
N THR A 54 -18.88 -15.27 2.16
CA THR A 54 -18.35 -16.62 2.01
C THR A 54 -19.31 -17.50 1.21
N ARG A 55 -18.75 -18.35 0.33
CA ARG A 55 -19.55 -19.31 -0.46
C ARG A 55 -20.06 -20.49 0.36
N GLN A 56 -19.46 -20.75 1.52
CA GLN A 56 -19.90 -21.81 2.43
C GLN A 56 -20.49 -21.16 3.69
N PRO A 57 -21.81 -21.31 3.95
CA PRO A 57 -22.35 -20.94 5.23
C PRO A 57 -21.68 -21.80 6.31
N LEU A 58 -21.08 -21.16 7.32
CA LEU A 58 -20.78 -21.85 8.57
C LEU A 58 -22.09 -22.36 9.17
N PRO A 59 -22.11 -23.51 9.91
CA PRO A 59 -23.27 -23.91 10.68
C PRO A 59 -23.61 -22.76 11.61
N SER A 60 -24.71 -22.08 11.29
CA SER A 60 -25.13 -20.85 11.95
C SER A 60 -25.51 -21.11 13.39
N HIS A 61 -24.79 -20.49 14.33
CA HIS A 61 -25.42 -20.06 15.58
C HIS A 61 -26.22 -18.79 15.24
N GLU A 62 -27.50 -18.79 15.56
CA GLU A 62 -28.43 -17.67 15.30
C GLU A 62 -27.81 -16.36 15.84
N GLY A 63 -27.51 -15.40 14.94
CA GLY A 63 -27.02 -14.06 15.29
C GLY A 63 -25.67 -13.67 14.75
N GLU A 64 -24.95 -14.53 14.01
CA GLU A 64 -23.65 -14.16 13.45
C GLU A 64 -23.79 -13.30 12.18
N VAL A 65 -23.10 -12.18 12.17
CA VAL A 65 -22.84 -11.36 10.97
C VAL A 65 -22.27 -12.28 9.90
N GLY A 66 -22.89 -12.32 8.72
CA GLY A 66 -22.51 -13.21 7.62
C GLY A 66 -21.00 -13.25 7.44
N SER A 67 -20.42 -14.47 7.41
CA SER A 67 -18.99 -14.65 7.25
C SER A 67 -18.54 -14.08 5.90
N VAL A 68 -17.44 -13.34 5.90
CA VAL A 68 -16.85 -12.72 4.71
C VAL A 68 -15.46 -13.27 4.46
N GLU A 69 -15.01 -13.17 3.22
CA GLU A 69 -13.63 -13.40 2.82
C GLU A 69 -13.03 -12.10 2.30
N TRP A 70 -11.77 -11.86 2.61
CA TRP A 70 -10.99 -10.74 2.10
C TRP A 70 -10.17 -11.17 0.88
N LEU A 71 -10.12 -10.31 -0.13
CA LEU A 71 -9.22 -10.51 -1.25
C LEU A 71 -7.80 -10.13 -0.84
N CYS A 72 -6.93 -11.12 -0.84
CA CYS A 72 -5.49 -10.95 -0.68
C CYS A 72 -4.79 -11.26 -2.00
N VAL A 73 -3.63 -10.67 -2.20
CA VAL A 73 -2.74 -10.96 -3.32
C VAL A 73 -1.45 -11.57 -2.81
N ARG A 74 -0.84 -12.48 -3.57
CA ARG A 74 0.54 -12.90 -3.33
C ARG A 74 1.46 -12.07 -4.21
N ARG A 75 2.41 -11.39 -3.60
CA ARG A 75 3.34 -10.50 -4.30
C ARG A 75 4.20 -11.28 -5.30
N ALA A 76 4.21 -10.83 -6.56
CA ALA A 76 5.06 -11.39 -7.60
C ALA A 76 6.46 -10.77 -7.64
N LYS A 77 6.61 -9.53 -7.14
CA LYS A 77 7.83 -8.71 -7.23
C LYS A 77 8.39 -8.32 -5.85
N GLU A 78 9.67 -7.97 -5.80
CA GLU A 78 10.29 -7.33 -4.63
C GLU A 78 9.78 -5.88 -4.46
N PRO A 79 9.79 -5.34 -3.24
CA PRO A 79 10.16 -6.00 -1.98
C PRO A 79 9.10 -7.00 -1.49
N ALA A 80 9.53 -7.95 -0.67
CA ALA A 80 8.68 -8.94 -0.01
C ALA A 80 7.96 -9.93 -0.96
N LYS A 81 8.60 -10.28 -2.07
CA LYS A 81 8.10 -11.28 -3.02
C LYS A 81 7.67 -12.58 -2.33
N GLY A 82 6.52 -13.11 -2.72
CA GLY A 82 5.95 -14.36 -2.21
C GLY A 82 5.13 -14.22 -0.93
N THR A 83 5.17 -13.07 -0.26
CA THR A 83 4.32 -12.80 0.91
C THR A 83 2.93 -12.32 0.49
N LEU A 84 1.99 -12.31 1.44
CA LEU A 84 0.67 -11.73 1.23
C LEU A 84 0.72 -10.22 1.20
N ASP A 85 -0.22 -9.65 0.47
CA ASP A 85 -0.53 -8.23 0.41
C ASP A 85 -2.03 -8.02 0.21
N LEU A 86 -2.48 -6.78 0.29
CA LEU A 86 -3.80 -6.37 -0.19
C LEU A 86 -3.62 -5.66 -1.54
N PRO A 87 -4.60 -5.70 -2.46
CA PRO A 87 -4.50 -4.99 -3.73
C PRO A 87 -4.21 -3.51 -3.52
N GLY A 88 -3.32 -2.95 -4.34
CA GLY A 88 -2.97 -1.54 -4.25
C GLY A 88 -1.53 -1.23 -4.69
N GLY A 89 -1.22 0.06 -4.80
CA GLY A 89 0.08 0.52 -5.24
C GLY A 89 0.27 2.01 -5.11
N PHE A 90 1.26 2.57 -5.81
CA PHE A 90 1.52 4.00 -5.81
C PHE A 90 0.47 4.77 -6.60
N SER A 91 0.08 5.93 -6.07
CA SER A 91 -0.72 6.88 -6.84
C SER A 91 0.10 7.44 -8.00
N ASP A 92 -0.53 7.55 -9.17
CA ASP A 92 0.02 8.22 -10.33
C ASP A 92 -0.05 9.74 -10.21
N LEU A 93 0.67 10.43 -11.11
CA LEU A 93 0.59 11.89 -11.18
C LEU A 93 -0.81 12.30 -11.65
N TYR A 94 -1.38 13.30 -10.98
CA TYR A 94 -2.67 13.91 -11.33
C TYR A 94 -3.92 13.05 -11.08
N GLU A 95 -3.81 11.95 -10.33
CA GLU A 95 -4.96 11.22 -9.83
C GLU A 95 -5.20 11.48 -8.34
N THR A 96 -6.43 11.36 -7.90
CA THR A 96 -6.79 11.31 -6.48
C THR A 96 -6.45 9.93 -5.91
N SER A 97 -6.35 9.82 -4.59
CA SER A 97 -6.11 8.51 -3.97
C SER A 97 -7.24 7.51 -4.20
N GLU A 98 -8.48 8.01 -4.34
CA GLU A 98 -9.66 7.21 -4.70
C GLU A 98 -9.57 6.68 -6.14
N GLU A 99 -9.14 7.51 -7.08
CA GLU A 99 -8.88 7.09 -8.47
C GLU A 99 -7.74 6.07 -8.52
N GLY A 100 -6.67 6.31 -7.74
CA GLY A 100 -5.53 5.40 -7.63
C GLY A 100 -5.92 4.01 -7.14
N VAL A 101 -6.69 3.90 -6.05
CA VAL A 101 -7.12 2.59 -5.55
C VAL A 101 -8.04 1.86 -6.52
N ILE A 102 -8.90 2.59 -7.24
CA ILE A 102 -9.78 2.01 -8.28
C ILE A 102 -8.94 1.44 -9.42
N ARG A 103 -7.95 2.21 -9.91
CA ARG A 103 -7.03 1.79 -10.98
C ARG A 103 -6.24 0.55 -10.58
N GLU A 104 -5.58 0.58 -9.40
CA GLU A 104 -4.76 -0.53 -8.90
C GLU A 104 -5.58 -1.83 -8.74
N VAL A 105 -6.78 -1.73 -8.16
CA VAL A 105 -7.68 -2.90 -8.06
C VAL A 105 -8.00 -3.44 -9.44
N LYS A 106 -8.26 -2.57 -10.42
CA LYS A 106 -8.55 -3.01 -11.79
C LYS A 106 -7.35 -3.68 -12.45
N GLU A 107 -6.16 -3.11 -12.30
CA GLU A 107 -4.92 -3.62 -12.90
C GLU A 107 -4.50 -4.96 -12.30
N GLU A 108 -4.51 -5.08 -10.97
CA GLU A 108 -4.04 -6.28 -10.28
C GLU A 108 -5.05 -7.42 -10.22
N THR A 109 -6.34 -7.11 -10.22
CA THR A 109 -7.39 -8.11 -9.97
C THR A 109 -8.41 -8.26 -11.08
N GLY A 110 -8.49 -7.31 -12.01
CA GLY A 110 -9.52 -7.24 -13.06
C GLY A 110 -10.90 -6.82 -12.57
N LEU A 111 -11.10 -6.58 -11.28
CA LEU A 111 -12.38 -6.22 -10.69
C LEU A 111 -12.74 -4.75 -10.96
N ASP A 112 -14.03 -4.44 -11.03
CA ASP A 112 -14.55 -3.08 -11.20
C ASP A 112 -15.09 -2.57 -9.86
N VAL A 113 -14.40 -1.59 -9.28
CA VAL A 113 -14.80 -0.91 -8.05
C VAL A 113 -15.96 0.05 -8.36
N VAL A 114 -17.01 0.00 -7.54
CA VAL A 114 -18.20 0.85 -7.67
C VAL A 114 -18.36 1.84 -6.52
N ASP A 115 -17.62 1.62 -5.43
CA ASP A 115 -17.65 2.51 -4.26
C ASP A 115 -16.36 2.36 -3.44
N VAL A 116 -15.89 3.46 -2.90
CA VAL A 116 -14.70 3.53 -2.05
C VAL A 116 -14.98 4.31 -0.77
N GLU A 117 -14.54 3.76 0.36
CA GLU A 117 -14.64 4.39 1.68
C GLU A 117 -13.24 4.47 2.29
N PHE A 118 -12.75 5.69 2.57
CA PHE A 118 -11.48 5.85 3.29
C PHE A 118 -11.59 5.32 4.72
N LEU A 119 -10.64 4.49 5.14
CA LEU A 119 -10.61 3.90 6.47
C LEU A 119 -9.59 4.59 7.39
N PHE A 120 -8.33 4.58 6.99
CA PHE A 120 -7.21 5.20 7.71
C PHE A 120 -5.96 5.22 6.84
N SER A 121 -4.89 5.86 7.33
CA SER A 121 -3.58 5.82 6.69
C SER A 121 -2.49 5.37 7.67
N ILE A 122 -1.44 4.73 7.13
CA ILE A 122 -0.28 4.27 7.89
C ILE A 122 0.99 4.72 7.18
N PRO A 123 1.94 5.36 7.89
CA PRO A 123 3.25 5.67 7.31
C PRO A 123 4.06 4.38 7.16
N ASN A 124 4.76 4.26 6.03
CA ASN A 124 5.63 3.14 5.74
C ASN A 124 6.99 3.61 5.23
N GLN A 125 7.96 2.73 5.27
CA GLN A 125 9.26 2.89 4.63
C GLN A 125 9.81 1.53 4.24
N TYR A 126 10.46 1.47 3.11
CA TYR A 126 11.17 0.29 2.63
C TYR A 126 12.34 0.70 1.74
N VAL A 127 13.31 -0.21 1.58
CA VAL A 127 14.46 0.04 0.72
C VAL A 127 14.12 -0.38 -0.71
N TYR A 128 14.25 0.56 -1.64
CA TYR A 128 14.11 0.33 -3.07
C TYR A 128 15.28 0.97 -3.81
N SER A 129 15.98 0.23 -4.65
CA SER A 129 17.17 0.71 -5.39
C SER A 129 18.22 1.36 -4.48
N GLY A 130 18.39 0.87 -3.25
CA GLY A 130 19.33 1.43 -2.26
C GLY A 130 18.87 2.71 -1.57
N LEU A 131 17.70 3.25 -1.92
CA LEU A 131 17.09 4.41 -1.26
C LEU A 131 16.00 3.96 -0.29
N THR A 132 15.93 4.58 0.88
CA THR A 132 14.78 4.44 1.77
C THR A 132 13.63 5.29 1.22
N VAL A 133 12.61 4.61 0.67
CA VAL A 133 11.38 5.23 0.20
C VAL A 133 10.41 5.33 1.38
N HIS A 134 9.87 6.52 1.57
CA HIS A 134 8.80 6.77 2.53
C HIS A 134 7.47 6.84 1.80
N THR A 135 6.46 6.14 2.30
CA THR A 135 5.09 6.20 1.77
C THR A 135 4.09 6.55 2.85
N MET A 136 2.94 7.02 2.43
CA MET A 136 1.72 7.10 3.22
C MET A 136 0.71 6.17 2.56
N ASP A 137 0.52 5.01 3.15
CA ASP A 137 -0.36 3.99 2.63
C ASP A 137 -1.78 4.26 3.13
N MET A 138 -2.68 4.60 2.20
CA MET A 138 -4.07 4.96 2.47
C MET A 138 -4.97 3.74 2.23
N PHE A 139 -5.64 3.30 3.28
CA PHE A 139 -6.49 2.11 3.27
C PHE A 139 -7.92 2.50 2.94
N TYR A 140 -8.50 1.81 1.98
CA TYR A 140 -9.87 1.99 1.52
C TYR A 140 -10.64 0.68 1.60
N ARG A 141 -11.91 0.73 2.03
CA ARG A 141 -12.85 -0.35 1.75
C ARG A 141 -13.37 -0.13 0.34
N CYS A 142 -13.17 -1.13 -0.54
CA CYS A 142 -13.60 -1.08 -1.93
C CYS A 142 -14.74 -2.09 -2.15
N ARG A 143 -15.88 -1.61 -2.62
CA ARG A 143 -16.98 -2.45 -3.06
C ARG A 143 -16.92 -2.63 -4.56
N VAL A 144 -17.02 -3.86 -5.02
CA VAL A 144 -16.98 -4.22 -6.45
C VAL A 144 -18.37 -4.61 -6.94
N ASN A 145 -18.61 -4.46 -8.25
CA ASN A 145 -19.88 -4.81 -8.88
C ASN A 145 -20.09 -6.34 -8.98
N SER A 146 -19.00 -7.09 -9.15
CA SER A 146 -18.99 -8.56 -9.25
C SER A 146 -17.65 -9.09 -8.80
N TYR A 147 -17.63 -10.30 -8.26
CA TYR A 147 -16.41 -11.04 -7.93
C TYR A 147 -16.02 -12.04 -9.02
N GLU A 148 -16.85 -12.16 -10.06
CA GLU A 148 -16.60 -13.03 -11.20
C GLU A 148 -15.51 -12.44 -12.11
N GLY A 149 -14.64 -13.30 -12.62
CA GLY A 149 -13.55 -12.89 -13.50
C GLY A 149 -12.34 -12.33 -12.79
N ALA A 150 -12.31 -12.32 -11.44
CA ALA A 150 -11.10 -11.96 -10.68
C ALA A 150 -9.92 -12.84 -11.13
N ARG A 151 -8.83 -12.20 -11.51
CA ARG A 151 -7.60 -12.87 -11.96
C ARG A 151 -6.38 -12.05 -11.55
N ALA A 152 -5.34 -12.73 -11.13
CA ALA A 152 -4.07 -12.09 -10.82
C ALA A 152 -3.45 -11.51 -12.11
N ALA A 153 -3.01 -10.27 -12.04
CA ALA A 153 -2.31 -9.57 -13.12
C ALA A 153 -1.28 -8.58 -12.52
N ASP A 154 -0.41 -8.03 -13.36
CA ASP A 154 0.66 -7.10 -13.02
C ASP A 154 1.53 -7.60 -11.85
N ASP A 155 1.50 -6.93 -10.71
CA ASP A 155 2.32 -7.24 -9.52
C ASP A 155 1.72 -8.35 -8.64
N ALA A 156 0.47 -8.73 -8.89
CA ALA A 156 -0.21 -9.83 -8.23
C ALA A 156 0.17 -11.17 -8.89
N GLY A 157 0.84 -12.06 -8.14
CA GLY A 157 1.17 -13.41 -8.61
C GLY A 157 0.02 -14.41 -8.45
N GLU A 158 -0.84 -14.20 -7.46
CA GLU A 158 -1.97 -15.06 -7.13
C GLU A 158 -3.02 -14.26 -6.36
N LEU A 159 -4.31 -14.52 -6.61
CA LEU A 159 -5.41 -14.00 -5.81
C LEU A 159 -5.93 -15.05 -4.85
N LEU A 160 -6.11 -14.65 -3.60
CA LEU A 160 -6.55 -15.52 -2.51
C LEU A 160 -7.75 -14.87 -1.80
N TRP A 161 -8.84 -15.62 -1.65
CA TRP A 161 -9.95 -15.23 -0.82
C TRP A 161 -9.80 -15.93 0.53
N LEU A 162 -9.49 -15.16 1.57
CA LEU A 162 -9.20 -15.67 2.91
C LEU A 162 -10.22 -15.15 3.90
N ARG A 163 -10.67 -16.01 4.82
CA ARG A 163 -11.51 -15.59 5.92
C ARG A 163 -10.66 -14.80 6.93
N PRO A 164 -11.19 -13.73 7.54
CA PRO A 164 -10.45 -12.95 8.54
C PRO A 164 -9.83 -13.79 9.66
N GLU A 165 -10.49 -14.87 10.08
CA GLU A 165 -9.97 -15.79 11.10
C GLU A 165 -8.77 -16.62 10.65
N ASP A 166 -8.58 -16.80 9.34
CA ASP A 166 -7.47 -17.53 8.73
C ASP A 166 -6.31 -16.58 8.32
N ILE A 167 -6.48 -15.26 8.51
CA ILE A 167 -5.47 -14.26 8.16
C ILE A 167 -4.52 -14.05 9.34
N HIS A 168 -3.24 -14.31 9.10
CA HIS A 168 -2.17 -14.03 10.05
C HIS A 168 -1.38 -12.80 9.58
N PRO A 169 -1.38 -11.68 10.35
CA PRO A 169 -0.68 -10.45 9.94
C PRO A 169 0.81 -10.67 9.61
N GLU A 170 1.46 -11.66 10.21
CA GLU A 170 2.86 -12.03 9.94
C GLU A 170 3.12 -12.55 8.51
N ASP A 171 2.10 -13.02 7.80
CA ASP A 171 2.23 -13.47 6.41
C ASP A 171 2.37 -12.31 5.43
N PHE A 172 2.08 -11.08 5.87
CA PHE A 172 2.22 -9.86 5.09
C PHE A 172 3.63 -9.30 5.22
N GLY A 173 4.33 -9.18 4.10
CA GLY A 173 5.74 -8.78 4.09
C GLY A 173 5.97 -7.28 4.37
N LEU A 174 5.06 -6.40 3.94
CA LEU A 174 5.17 -4.97 4.14
C LEU A 174 4.65 -4.55 5.52
N ILE A 175 5.43 -3.71 6.21
CA ILE A 175 5.16 -3.33 7.61
C ILE A 175 3.82 -2.60 7.76
N SER A 176 3.52 -1.67 6.86
CA SER A 176 2.26 -0.91 6.87
C SER A 176 1.06 -1.82 6.64
N ILE A 177 1.16 -2.76 5.68
CA ILE A 177 0.09 -3.71 5.38
C ILE A 177 -0.15 -4.62 6.58
N ARG A 178 0.91 -5.18 7.18
CA ARG A 178 0.81 -5.96 8.41
C ARG A 178 0.11 -5.20 9.54
N ARG A 179 0.44 -3.93 9.74
CA ARG A 179 -0.20 -3.06 10.74
C ARG A 179 -1.65 -2.75 10.38
N GLY A 180 -1.93 -2.46 9.12
CA GLY A 180 -3.28 -2.21 8.61
C GLY A 180 -4.19 -3.42 8.77
N VAL A 181 -3.74 -4.59 8.35
CA VAL A 181 -4.46 -5.86 8.53
C VAL A 181 -4.72 -6.13 10.02
N THR A 182 -3.71 -5.92 10.88
CA THR A 182 -3.90 -6.05 12.33
C THR A 182 -4.99 -5.11 12.86
N GLN A 183 -5.04 -3.86 12.37
CA GLN A 183 -6.07 -2.89 12.77
C GLN A 183 -7.46 -3.29 12.26
N LEU A 184 -7.56 -3.72 11.00
CA LEU A 184 -8.82 -4.19 10.40
C LEU A 184 -9.41 -5.40 11.14
N LEU A 185 -8.56 -6.39 11.47
CA LEU A 185 -8.99 -7.57 12.24
C LEU A 185 -9.48 -7.22 13.65
N LYS A 186 -8.91 -6.18 14.29
CA LYS A 186 -9.38 -5.70 15.61
C LYS A 186 -10.72 -4.99 15.55
N GLN A 187 -11.04 -4.29 14.47
CA GLN A 187 -12.29 -3.56 14.29
C GLN A 187 -13.50 -4.48 14.05
N ARG A 188 -13.26 -5.76 13.71
CA ARG A 188 -14.31 -6.77 13.52
C ARG A 188 -14.73 -7.46 14.80
N LYS A 189 -13.95 -7.37 15.87
CA LYS A 189 -14.24 -7.92 17.20
C LYS A 189 -15.16 -6.99 18.00
#